data_4e8acbf100cfa452b033463b46cd4db9
#
_entry.id   4e8acbf100cfa452b033463b46cd4db9
#
_cell.length_a   1.000
_cell.length_b   1.000
_cell.length_c   1.000
_cell.angle_alpha   90.00
_cell.angle_beta   90.00
_cell.angle_gamma   90.00
#
_symmetry.space_group_name_H-M   'P 1'
#
loop_
_entity.id
_entity.type
_entity.pdbx_description
1 polymer ?
#
loop_
_entity_poly.entity_id
_entity_poly.type
_entity_poly.pdbx_seq_one_letter_code
_entity_poly.pdbx_strand_id
1 'polypeptide(L)'
;MEKLNVINNNERFEKLKEAIKDYLEVRDTIKTGIEDEEKIEYQKRKILSYFGASEKDWGNYKWQLKNRITSAKILKDLLNLDEKEAQQIEQVGKIYRFAISPYYLSLIDPNDPNCPIKRQSVPSSLELVEKGDLDPMDEEHTSPTKIVTQRYPDRLIIKVTNICGMFCRFCQRRRFIGETDTHASLDDITDAIEYVAQNPHIRDVLITGGDALMLSDEILEWILRSLRQIPHVEIIRIGTRAPVTLPQRITKDLVDMLKKYHPIYINTHFNHPREITKESKRACEMLADSGIPLGNQMVLLNGVNNDKFVVRKLNQELLKIRVKPYYIFHPKRVKGTSHFWVTIEEGMEIIESLRGRTSGMAVPTYIINAPKGKGKTPIMPNYLLYFGKDKVVFRNWEGEVFEVENTSL
;
A
#
# COMPACT_ATOMS: atom_id res chain seq x y z
N MET A 1 -14.68 0.70 51.43
CA MET A 1 -14.51 0.01 50.16
C MET A 1 -14.56 0.96 48.93
N GLU A 2 -15.46 1.93 48.86
CA GLU A 2 -15.54 2.89 47.73
C GLU A 2 -14.32 3.78 47.51
N LYS A 3 -13.67 4.31 48.59
CA LYS A 3 -12.48 5.14 48.46
C LYS A 3 -11.24 4.41 47.99
N LEU A 4 -11.07 3.11 48.30
CA LEU A 4 -9.97 2.29 47.78
C LEU A 4 -10.11 2.04 46.27
N ASN A 5 -11.34 1.80 45.81
CA ASN A 5 -11.62 1.59 44.38
C ASN A 5 -11.36 2.87 43.55
N VAL A 6 -11.63 4.07 44.08
CA VAL A 6 -11.39 5.34 43.40
C VAL A 6 -9.89 5.63 43.30
N ILE A 7 -9.08 5.32 44.31
CA ILE A 7 -7.62 5.50 44.28
C ILE A 7 -6.97 4.55 43.26
N ASN A 8 -7.36 3.26 43.28
CA ASN A 8 -6.85 2.29 42.31
C ASN A 8 -7.24 2.64 40.86
N ASN A 9 -8.43 3.19 40.63
CA ASN A 9 -8.85 3.64 39.31
C ASN A 9 -8.01 4.83 38.81
N ASN A 10 -7.68 5.79 39.65
CA ASN A 10 -6.85 6.94 39.27
C ASN A 10 -5.42 6.50 38.87
N GLU A 11 -4.79 5.62 39.65
CA GLU A 11 -3.46 5.07 39.31
C GLU A 11 -3.48 4.30 37.97
N ARG A 12 -4.53 3.52 37.74
CA ARG A 12 -4.68 2.81 36.47
C ARG A 12 -4.82 3.76 35.29
N PHE A 13 -5.60 4.82 35.41
CA PHE A 13 -5.76 5.83 34.34
C PHE A 13 -4.47 6.62 34.07
N GLU A 14 -3.67 6.94 35.07
CA GLU A 14 -2.38 7.58 34.87
C GLU A 14 -1.38 6.66 34.14
N LYS A 15 -1.32 5.37 34.46
CA LYS A 15 -0.52 4.38 33.71
C LYS A 15 -0.95 4.29 32.24
N LEU A 16 -2.26 4.32 31.94
CA LEU A 16 -2.76 4.32 30.57
C LEU A 16 -2.38 5.57 29.79
N LYS A 17 -2.39 6.74 30.42
CA LYS A 17 -1.91 8.01 29.82
C LYS A 17 -0.42 7.95 29.53
N GLU A 18 0.38 7.48 30.49
CA GLU A 18 1.84 7.37 30.32
C GLU A 18 2.18 6.40 29.18
N ALA A 19 1.43 5.31 28.99
CA ALA A 19 1.66 4.34 27.92
C ALA A 19 1.54 4.90 26.49
N ILE A 20 0.94 6.09 26.32
CA ILE A 20 0.78 6.75 25.01
C ILE A 20 1.43 8.13 24.94
N LYS A 21 2.07 8.60 26.03
CA LYS A 21 2.63 9.94 26.17
C LYS A 21 3.62 10.27 25.05
N ASP A 22 4.61 9.41 24.83
CA ASP A 22 5.63 9.57 23.78
C ASP A 22 5.00 9.82 22.39
N TYR A 23 3.92 9.10 22.09
CA TYR A 23 3.21 9.30 20.84
C TYR A 23 2.48 10.64 20.79
N LEU A 24 1.84 11.04 21.89
CA LEU A 24 1.12 12.32 21.95
C LEU A 24 2.05 13.53 21.76
N GLU A 25 3.30 13.43 22.22
CA GLU A 25 4.32 14.47 22.07
C GLU A 25 4.78 14.64 20.60
N VAL A 26 4.81 13.55 19.81
CA VAL A 26 5.34 13.58 18.44
C VAL A 26 4.28 13.53 17.35
N ARG A 27 3.04 13.08 17.64
CA ARG A 27 2.01 12.84 16.62
C ARG A 27 1.71 14.04 15.74
N ASP A 28 1.78 15.26 16.29
CA ASP A 28 1.44 16.49 15.59
C ASP A 28 2.61 17.00 14.71
N THR A 29 3.81 16.41 14.86
CA THR A 29 4.95 16.62 13.95
C THR A 29 4.86 15.72 12.72
N ILE A 30 4.17 14.59 12.82
CA ILE A 30 3.95 13.65 11.72
C ILE A 30 2.73 14.11 10.91
N LYS A 31 2.99 14.91 9.87
CA LYS A 31 1.92 15.53 9.08
C LYS A 31 1.28 14.58 8.08
N THR A 32 -0.05 14.69 7.93
CA THR A 32 -0.80 14.17 6.77
C THR A 32 -0.66 15.14 5.60
N GLY A 33 -1.03 14.70 4.39
CA GLY A 33 -1.15 15.59 3.24
C GLY A 33 -2.24 16.66 3.41
N ILE A 34 -3.27 16.38 4.23
CA ILE A 34 -4.30 17.38 4.57
C ILE A 34 -3.71 18.49 5.45
N GLU A 35 -2.86 18.12 6.41
CA GLU A 35 -2.19 19.07 7.32
C GLU A 35 -1.07 19.87 6.63
N ASP A 36 -0.52 19.35 5.53
CA ASP A 36 0.52 19.99 4.68
C ASP A 36 -0.05 20.60 3.39
N GLU A 37 -1.35 20.84 3.31
CA GLU A 37 -2.06 21.29 2.11
C GLU A 37 -1.44 22.53 1.44
N GLU A 38 -1.03 23.52 2.21
CA GLU A 38 -0.42 24.75 1.67
C GLU A 38 0.85 24.46 0.86
N LYS A 39 1.69 23.52 1.33
CA LYS A 39 2.91 23.11 0.61
C LYS A 39 2.55 22.34 -0.66
N ILE A 40 1.56 21.47 -0.58
CA ILE A 40 1.08 20.67 -1.73
C ILE A 40 0.49 21.59 -2.80
N GLU A 41 -0.35 22.56 -2.42
CA GLU A 41 -0.92 23.53 -3.34
C GLU A 41 0.14 24.46 -3.97
N TYR A 42 1.18 24.81 -3.23
CA TYR A 42 2.32 25.53 -3.81
C TYR A 42 3.03 24.72 -4.88
N GLN A 43 3.35 23.44 -4.63
CA GLN A 43 3.98 22.55 -5.61
C GLN A 43 3.05 22.28 -6.80
N LYS A 44 1.76 22.08 -6.58
CA LYS A 44 0.76 21.94 -7.63
C LYS A 44 0.78 23.13 -8.58
N ARG A 45 0.74 24.36 -8.05
CA ARG A 45 0.81 25.59 -8.87
C ARG A 45 2.11 25.66 -9.68
N LYS A 46 3.24 25.29 -9.10
CA LYS A 46 4.54 25.21 -9.81
C LYS A 46 4.47 24.19 -10.97
N ILE A 47 3.88 23.03 -10.74
CA ILE A 47 3.69 21.99 -11.76
C ILE A 47 2.76 22.46 -12.86
N LEU A 48 1.60 23.03 -12.52
CA LEU A 48 0.65 23.57 -13.50
C LEU A 48 1.29 24.66 -14.36
N SER A 49 2.04 25.58 -13.75
CA SER A 49 2.79 26.62 -14.49
C SER A 49 3.83 26.02 -15.42
N TYR A 50 4.57 24.99 -15.00
CA TYR A 50 5.58 24.33 -15.82
C TYR A 50 4.98 23.69 -17.09
N PHE A 51 3.81 23.08 -16.98
CA PHE A 51 3.11 22.44 -18.10
C PHE A 51 2.17 23.37 -18.86
N GLY A 52 2.00 24.62 -18.46
CA GLY A 52 1.01 25.53 -19.04
C GLY A 52 -0.43 24.99 -18.90
N ALA A 53 -0.72 24.32 -17.78
CA ALA A 53 -1.97 23.60 -17.55
C ALA A 53 -2.88 24.32 -16.56
N SER A 54 -4.18 23.97 -16.58
CA SER A 54 -5.23 24.54 -15.74
C SER A 54 -5.67 23.60 -14.60
N GLU A 55 -6.46 24.11 -13.67
CA GLU A 55 -7.13 23.28 -12.63
C GLU A 55 -8.04 22.19 -13.23
N LYS A 56 -8.64 22.45 -14.40
CA LYS A 56 -9.44 21.45 -15.11
C LYS A 56 -8.58 20.30 -15.60
N ASP A 57 -7.37 20.59 -16.08
CA ASP A 57 -6.39 19.58 -16.49
C ASP A 57 -5.92 18.78 -15.28
N TRP A 58 -5.66 19.44 -14.15
CA TRP A 58 -5.28 18.78 -12.90
C TRP A 58 -6.29 17.74 -12.44
N GLY A 59 -7.57 18.06 -12.55
CA GLY A 59 -8.67 17.14 -12.21
C GLY A 59 -8.87 15.99 -13.20
N ASN A 60 -8.21 16.02 -14.37
CA ASN A 60 -8.36 15.02 -15.41
C ASN A 60 -7.27 13.92 -15.29
N TYR A 61 -7.67 12.70 -14.93
CA TYR A 61 -6.71 11.60 -14.78
C TYR A 61 -5.96 11.24 -16.08
N LYS A 62 -6.59 11.44 -17.26
CA LYS A 62 -5.92 11.20 -18.55
C LYS A 62 -4.79 12.21 -18.78
N TRP A 63 -5.00 13.47 -18.39
CA TRP A 63 -3.95 14.48 -18.40
C TRP A 63 -2.82 14.11 -17.45
N GLN A 64 -3.14 13.68 -16.23
CA GLN A 64 -2.16 13.22 -15.23
C GLN A 64 -1.30 12.05 -15.77
N LEU A 65 -1.92 11.06 -16.42
CA LEU A 65 -1.22 9.93 -17.01
C LEU A 65 -0.32 10.34 -18.19
N LYS A 66 -0.83 11.21 -19.07
CA LYS A 66 -0.09 11.70 -20.23
C LYS A 66 1.14 12.51 -19.82
N ASN A 67 1.04 13.27 -18.73
CA ASN A 67 2.09 14.17 -18.24
C ASN A 67 2.87 13.59 -17.05
N ARG A 68 2.89 12.25 -16.90
CA ARG A 68 3.78 11.62 -15.90
C ARG A 68 5.22 12.07 -16.14
N ILE A 69 5.89 12.43 -15.06
CA ILE A 69 7.28 12.87 -15.08
C ILE A 69 8.18 11.64 -15.25
N THR A 70 8.86 11.55 -16.38
CA THR A 70 9.78 10.47 -16.77
C THR A 70 11.19 10.96 -17.07
N SER A 71 11.45 12.26 -16.89
CA SER A 71 12.70 12.93 -17.21
C SER A 71 13.37 13.49 -15.96
N ALA A 72 14.67 13.21 -15.81
CA ALA A 72 15.49 13.78 -14.74
C ALA A 72 15.54 15.32 -14.81
N LYS A 73 15.54 15.88 -16.04
CA LYS A 73 15.49 17.34 -16.24
C LYS A 73 14.23 17.95 -15.62
N ILE A 74 13.06 17.37 -15.88
CA ILE A 74 11.80 17.87 -15.32
C ILE A 74 11.81 17.77 -13.78
N LEU A 75 12.34 16.67 -13.23
CA LEU A 75 12.49 16.55 -11.77
C LEU A 75 13.43 17.61 -11.19
N LYS A 76 14.54 17.87 -11.88
CA LYS A 76 15.48 18.92 -11.48
C LYS A 76 14.80 20.27 -11.38
N ASP A 77 14.06 20.66 -12.43
CA ASP A 77 13.37 21.97 -12.51
C ASP A 77 12.25 22.09 -11.45
N LEU A 78 11.48 21.03 -11.25
CA LEU A 78 10.31 21.05 -10.34
C LEU A 78 10.68 20.85 -8.86
N LEU A 79 11.75 20.13 -8.57
CA LEU A 79 12.19 19.83 -7.19
C LEU A 79 13.44 20.61 -6.76
N ASN A 80 13.94 21.51 -7.62
CA ASN A 80 15.17 22.28 -7.38
C ASN A 80 16.39 21.39 -7.05
N LEU A 81 16.55 20.28 -7.79
CA LEU A 81 17.68 19.37 -7.60
C LEU A 81 18.96 19.96 -8.20
N ASP A 82 20.10 19.59 -7.64
CA ASP A 82 21.37 19.95 -8.23
C ASP A 82 21.70 19.07 -9.45
N GLU A 83 22.74 19.46 -10.19
CA GLU A 83 23.16 18.76 -11.42
C GLU A 83 23.58 17.32 -11.16
N LYS A 84 24.25 17.08 -10.03
CA LYS A 84 24.72 15.75 -9.63
C LYS A 84 23.56 14.81 -9.34
N GLU A 85 22.54 15.27 -8.60
CA GLU A 85 21.32 14.50 -8.34
C GLU A 85 20.59 14.18 -9.66
N ALA A 86 20.45 15.17 -10.55
CA ALA A 86 19.81 14.96 -11.85
C ALA A 86 20.55 13.91 -12.71
N GLN A 87 21.87 13.95 -12.76
CA GLN A 87 22.69 12.95 -13.46
C GLN A 87 22.53 11.55 -12.85
N GLN A 88 22.49 11.43 -11.52
CA GLN A 88 22.23 10.15 -10.84
C GLN A 88 20.85 9.59 -11.18
N ILE A 89 19.82 10.43 -11.17
CA ILE A 89 18.47 10.05 -11.56
C ILE A 89 18.44 9.55 -12.99
N GLU A 90 19.11 10.22 -13.91
CA GLU A 90 19.21 9.81 -15.32
C GLU A 90 19.89 8.45 -15.47
N GLN A 91 21.01 8.23 -14.77
CA GLN A 91 21.73 6.94 -14.81
C GLN A 91 20.85 5.79 -14.31
N VAL A 92 20.17 5.97 -13.17
CA VAL A 92 19.27 4.97 -12.63
C VAL A 92 18.06 4.76 -13.54
N GLY A 93 17.53 5.84 -14.12
CA GLY A 93 16.38 5.82 -15.03
C GLY A 93 16.62 5.00 -16.31
N LYS A 94 17.85 4.90 -16.78
CA LYS A 94 18.25 4.05 -17.92
C LYS A 94 18.15 2.55 -17.60
N ILE A 95 18.31 2.17 -16.33
CA ILE A 95 18.27 0.77 -15.88
C ILE A 95 16.86 0.43 -15.36
N TYR A 96 16.31 1.33 -14.57
CA TYR A 96 15.02 1.20 -13.92
C TYR A 96 14.16 2.41 -14.24
N ARG A 97 13.39 2.33 -15.33
CA ARG A 97 12.55 3.45 -15.73
C ARG A 97 11.66 3.94 -14.59
N PHE A 98 11.32 5.19 -14.60
CA PHE A 98 10.42 5.80 -13.62
C PHE A 98 9.33 6.62 -14.31
N ALA A 99 8.23 6.77 -13.61
CA ALA A 99 7.15 7.67 -13.98
C ALA A 99 6.43 8.11 -12.70
N ILE A 100 6.13 9.40 -12.60
CA ILE A 100 5.46 9.99 -11.43
C ILE A 100 4.32 10.86 -11.93
N SER A 101 3.08 10.64 -11.50
CA SER A 101 1.98 11.53 -11.83
C SER A 101 2.27 12.96 -11.32
N PRO A 102 1.86 14.01 -12.04
CA PRO A 102 1.94 15.39 -11.55
C PRO A 102 1.36 15.55 -10.14
N TYR A 103 0.24 14.88 -9.86
CA TYR A 103 -0.38 14.86 -8.54
C TYR A 103 0.58 14.27 -7.47
N TYR A 104 1.14 13.08 -7.68
CA TYR A 104 1.99 12.47 -6.65
C TYR A 104 3.30 13.24 -6.46
N LEU A 105 3.80 13.89 -7.53
CA LEU A 105 4.95 14.79 -7.46
C LEU A 105 4.67 15.99 -6.54
N SER A 106 3.45 16.52 -6.53
CA SER A 106 3.11 17.67 -5.67
C SER A 106 3.17 17.37 -4.17
N LEU A 107 3.15 16.08 -3.80
CA LEU A 107 3.28 15.66 -2.39
C LEU A 107 4.73 15.68 -1.89
N ILE A 108 5.71 15.84 -2.78
CA ILE A 108 7.13 15.90 -2.41
C ILE A 108 7.43 17.27 -1.82
N ASP A 109 8.02 17.29 -0.63
CA ASP A 109 8.64 18.49 -0.08
C ASP A 109 10.08 18.57 -0.58
N PRO A 110 10.42 19.52 -1.47
CA PRO A 110 11.78 19.62 -2.01
C PRO A 110 12.81 20.08 -0.98
N ASN A 111 12.35 20.66 0.13
CA ASN A 111 13.22 21.16 1.20
C ASN A 111 13.49 20.08 2.27
N ASP A 112 12.81 18.95 2.22
CA ASP A 112 13.06 17.82 3.12
C ASP A 112 13.96 16.78 2.42
N PRO A 113 15.25 16.68 2.78
CA PRO A 113 16.15 15.69 2.20
C PRO A 113 15.74 14.24 2.49
N ASN A 114 14.94 14.04 3.52
CA ASN A 114 14.39 12.74 3.93
C ASN A 114 12.94 12.53 3.54
N CYS A 115 12.40 13.35 2.63
CA CYS A 115 11.00 13.29 2.21
C CYS A 115 10.57 11.86 1.86
N PRO A 116 9.62 11.26 2.61
CA PRO A 116 9.19 9.89 2.41
C PRO A 116 8.49 9.66 1.06
N ILE A 117 7.94 10.73 0.47
CA ILE A 117 7.30 10.68 -0.85
C ILE A 117 8.38 10.66 -1.95
N LYS A 118 9.41 11.51 -1.82
CA LYS A 118 10.58 11.52 -2.74
C LYS A 118 11.23 10.13 -2.77
N ARG A 119 11.50 9.54 -1.60
CA ARG A 119 12.11 8.21 -1.50
C ARG A 119 11.33 7.12 -2.21
N GLN A 120 10.01 7.17 -2.19
CA GLN A 120 9.14 6.16 -2.82
C GLN A 120 9.03 6.29 -4.34
N SER A 121 9.32 7.45 -4.92
CA SER A 121 8.98 7.78 -6.31
C SER A 121 10.17 8.22 -7.18
N VAL A 122 11.12 8.94 -6.62
CA VAL A 122 12.27 9.47 -7.34
C VAL A 122 13.43 8.45 -7.34
N PRO A 123 14.04 8.14 -8.49
CA PRO A 123 15.19 7.25 -8.57
C PRO A 123 16.35 7.70 -7.69
N SER A 124 17.07 6.74 -7.12
CA SER A 124 18.24 6.96 -6.27
C SER A 124 19.40 6.08 -6.70
N SER A 125 20.64 6.59 -6.62
CA SER A 125 21.84 5.81 -6.88
C SER A 125 21.98 4.55 -6.00
N LEU A 126 21.29 4.51 -4.86
CA LEU A 126 21.19 3.34 -3.99
C LEU A 126 20.53 2.13 -4.69
N GLU A 127 19.77 2.35 -5.75
CA GLU A 127 19.13 1.30 -6.55
C GLU A 127 20.13 0.52 -7.42
N LEU A 128 21.33 1.06 -7.61
CA LEU A 128 22.42 0.41 -8.37
C LEU A 128 23.13 -0.67 -7.55
N VAL A 129 22.86 -0.77 -6.26
CA VAL A 129 23.41 -1.82 -5.41
C VAL A 129 22.82 -3.18 -5.82
N GLU A 130 23.68 -4.06 -6.31
CA GLU A 130 23.30 -5.38 -6.82
C GLU A 130 23.03 -6.40 -5.69
N LYS A 131 21.94 -6.19 -4.93
CA LYS A 131 21.47 -7.13 -3.90
C LYS A 131 20.01 -7.51 -4.17
N GLY A 132 19.68 -8.78 -3.89
CA GLY A 132 18.34 -9.34 -4.09
C GLY A 132 18.16 -9.99 -5.45
N ASP A 133 16.98 -10.53 -5.69
CA ASP A 133 16.61 -11.30 -6.87
C ASP A 133 15.66 -10.51 -7.78
N LEU A 134 15.66 -10.81 -9.06
CA LEU A 134 14.69 -10.22 -10.01
C LEU A 134 13.27 -10.73 -9.74
N ASP A 135 13.14 -12.01 -9.33
CA ASP A 135 11.87 -12.64 -8.98
C ASP A 135 11.94 -13.44 -7.68
N PRO A 136 12.11 -12.79 -6.54
CA PRO A 136 12.22 -13.49 -5.26
C PRO A 136 10.95 -14.29 -4.89
N MET A 137 9.86 -14.06 -5.62
CA MET A 137 8.57 -14.69 -5.39
C MET A 137 8.27 -15.81 -6.37
N ASP A 138 9.15 -16.05 -7.34
CA ASP A 138 9.00 -17.12 -8.32
C ASP A 138 7.64 -17.07 -9.04
N GLU A 139 7.28 -15.86 -9.52
CA GLU A 139 6.01 -15.67 -10.24
C GLU A 139 6.00 -16.41 -11.58
N GLU A 140 7.17 -16.61 -12.18
CA GLU A 140 7.32 -17.32 -13.44
C GLU A 140 6.84 -18.79 -13.32
N HIS A 141 7.31 -19.51 -12.31
CA HIS A 141 6.95 -20.92 -12.10
C HIS A 141 5.59 -21.12 -11.38
N THR A 142 4.96 -20.02 -10.94
CA THR A 142 3.61 -20.07 -10.33
C THR A 142 2.53 -19.45 -11.20
N SER A 143 2.79 -19.34 -12.50
CA SER A 143 1.88 -18.74 -13.50
C SER A 143 1.35 -19.81 -14.45
N PRO A 144 0.12 -20.31 -14.24
CA PRO A 144 -0.51 -21.31 -15.10
C PRO A 144 -0.88 -20.78 -16.50
N THR A 145 -1.10 -19.47 -16.63
CA THR A 145 -1.17 -18.75 -17.90
C THR A 145 -0.27 -17.52 -17.87
N LYS A 146 -0.02 -16.88 -19.00
CA LYS A 146 0.91 -15.76 -19.14
C LYS A 146 0.69 -14.63 -18.14
N ILE A 147 -0.57 -14.30 -17.84
CA ILE A 147 -0.93 -13.19 -16.93
C ILE A 147 -1.50 -13.63 -15.58
N VAL A 148 -1.70 -14.91 -15.35
CA VAL A 148 -2.17 -15.45 -14.06
C VAL A 148 -0.98 -15.78 -13.17
N THR A 149 -1.14 -15.59 -11.86
CA THR A 149 -0.25 -16.14 -10.83
C THR A 149 -1.09 -16.79 -9.75
N GLN A 150 -0.91 -18.08 -9.51
CA GLN A 150 -1.62 -18.85 -8.49
C GLN A 150 -0.67 -19.45 -7.47
N ARG A 151 -0.88 -19.13 -6.18
CA ARG A 151 -0.05 -19.60 -5.06
C ARG A 151 -0.86 -20.20 -3.93
N TYR A 152 -2.18 -20.23 -4.10
CA TYR A 152 -3.12 -20.73 -3.10
C TYR A 152 -4.17 -21.59 -3.78
N PRO A 153 -4.74 -22.55 -3.07
CA PRO A 153 -5.68 -23.49 -3.70
C PRO A 153 -6.95 -22.83 -4.22
N ASP A 154 -7.42 -21.75 -3.60
CA ASP A 154 -8.74 -21.15 -3.82
C ASP A 154 -8.73 -19.74 -4.45
N ARG A 155 -7.54 -19.20 -4.76
CA ARG A 155 -7.41 -17.83 -5.27
C ARG A 155 -6.20 -17.61 -6.14
N LEU A 156 -6.32 -16.62 -7.02
CA LEU A 156 -5.27 -16.25 -7.96
C LEU A 156 -5.23 -14.73 -8.22
N ILE A 157 -4.21 -14.33 -8.97
CA ILE A 157 -3.97 -12.96 -9.43
C ILE A 157 -4.02 -12.94 -10.96
N ILE A 158 -4.73 -11.99 -11.56
CA ILE A 158 -4.68 -11.68 -12.99
C ILE A 158 -3.94 -10.35 -13.17
N LYS A 159 -2.86 -10.35 -13.96
CA LYS A 159 -1.99 -9.19 -14.23
C LYS A 159 -2.36 -8.55 -15.55
N VAL A 160 -3.23 -7.54 -15.52
CA VAL A 160 -3.88 -6.98 -16.72
C VAL A 160 -3.11 -5.86 -17.42
N THR A 161 -2.08 -5.30 -16.77
CA THR A 161 -1.29 -4.18 -17.30
C THR A 161 0.04 -4.01 -16.56
N ASN A 162 1.02 -3.34 -17.18
CA ASN A 162 2.23 -2.88 -16.50
C ASN A 162 2.19 -1.36 -16.19
N ILE A 163 1.11 -0.67 -16.52
CA ILE A 163 0.95 0.77 -16.36
C ILE A 163 0.57 1.09 -14.91
N CYS A 164 1.16 2.18 -14.37
CA CYS A 164 0.80 2.75 -13.07
C CYS A 164 0.74 4.27 -13.16
N GLY A 165 0.00 4.90 -12.28
CA GLY A 165 0.09 6.35 -12.08
C GLY A 165 1.49 6.80 -11.62
N MET A 166 2.17 5.96 -10.83
CA MET A 166 3.55 6.14 -10.40
C MET A 166 4.25 4.79 -10.24
N PHE A 167 5.49 4.67 -10.71
CA PHE A 167 6.29 3.47 -10.51
C PHE A 167 7.02 3.52 -9.16
N CYS A 168 6.49 2.77 -8.19
CA CYS A 168 7.08 2.66 -6.85
C CYS A 168 8.53 2.16 -6.92
N ARG A 169 9.48 2.87 -6.28
CA ARG A 169 10.89 2.47 -6.30
C ARG A 169 11.17 1.17 -5.54
N PHE A 170 10.26 0.75 -4.67
CA PHE A 170 10.27 -0.52 -3.94
C PHE A 170 9.40 -1.62 -4.58
N CYS A 171 8.98 -1.46 -5.85
CA CYS A 171 8.03 -2.37 -6.49
C CYS A 171 8.55 -3.82 -6.53
N GLN A 172 7.73 -4.75 -6.02
CA GLN A 172 8.07 -6.18 -6.05
C GLN A 172 8.07 -6.77 -7.46
N ARG A 173 7.33 -6.15 -8.39
CA ARG A 173 7.24 -6.54 -9.81
C ARG A 173 8.01 -5.58 -10.71
N ARG A 174 9.12 -5.07 -10.23
CA ARG A 174 9.96 -4.12 -10.94
C ARG A 174 10.34 -4.61 -12.36
N ARG A 175 10.63 -5.90 -12.51
CA ARG A 175 10.91 -6.54 -13.80
C ARG A 175 9.73 -6.45 -14.80
N PHE A 176 8.49 -6.37 -14.29
CA PHE A 176 7.28 -6.28 -15.10
C PHE A 176 7.02 -4.90 -15.69
N ILE A 177 7.61 -3.85 -15.13
CA ILE A 177 7.43 -2.48 -15.61
C ILE A 177 7.95 -2.36 -17.04
N GLY A 178 9.01 -3.12 -17.42
CA GLY A 178 9.54 -3.16 -18.77
C GLY A 178 9.99 -1.79 -19.29
N GLU A 179 10.13 -1.67 -20.61
CA GLU A 179 10.59 -0.44 -21.28
C GLU A 179 9.43 0.48 -21.67
N THR A 180 8.28 -0.09 -22.00
CA THR A 180 7.09 0.63 -22.47
C THR A 180 5.86 0.27 -21.69
N ASP A 181 4.87 1.18 -21.71
CA ASP A 181 3.55 0.95 -21.15
C ASP A 181 2.76 0.01 -22.03
N THR A 182 2.24 -1.09 -21.44
CA THR A 182 1.45 -2.09 -22.15
C THR A 182 0.28 -2.59 -21.31
N HIS A 183 -0.81 -2.91 -21.96
CA HIS A 183 -1.89 -3.72 -21.40
C HIS A 183 -1.72 -5.18 -21.83
N ALA A 184 -2.26 -6.12 -21.06
CA ALA A 184 -2.43 -7.49 -21.53
C ALA A 184 -3.34 -7.49 -22.77
N SER A 185 -3.07 -8.39 -23.71
CA SER A 185 -3.93 -8.57 -24.89
C SER A 185 -5.31 -9.10 -24.47
N LEU A 186 -6.32 -8.89 -25.29
CA LEU A 186 -7.64 -9.45 -25.03
C LEU A 186 -7.60 -10.97 -24.98
N ASP A 187 -6.76 -11.62 -25.81
CA ASP A 187 -6.55 -13.06 -25.79
C ASP A 187 -5.95 -13.53 -24.46
N ASP A 188 -4.87 -12.87 -23.98
CA ASP A 188 -4.27 -13.19 -22.67
C ASP A 188 -5.30 -13.06 -21.53
N ILE A 189 -6.19 -12.05 -21.60
CA ILE A 189 -7.25 -11.84 -20.58
C ILE A 189 -8.32 -12.93 -20.70
N THR A 190 -8.70 -13.31 -21.93
CA THR A 190 -9.66 -14.39 -22.19
C THR A 190 -9.12 -15.71 -21.63
N ASP A 191 -7.87 -16.07 -21.96
CA ASP A 191 -7.21 -17.28 -21.43
C ASP A 191 -7.21 -17.30 -19.89
N ALA A 192 -7.00 -16.15 -19.26
CA ALA A 192 -7.02 -16.04 -17.79
C ALA A 192 -8.43 -16.27 -17.22
N ILE A 193 -9.47 -15.74 -17.86
CA ILE A 193 -10.87 -15.93 -17.47
C ILE A 193 -11.30 -17.39 -17.71
N GLU A 194 -10.92 -18.00 -18.84
CA GLU A 194 -11.18 -19.40 -19.13
C GLU A 194 -10.48 -20.32 -18.13
N TYR A 195 -9.24 -20.01 -17.76
CA TYR A 195 -8.55 -20.76 -16.71
C TYR A 195 -9.34 -20.71 -15.38
N VAL A 196 -9.87 -19.55 -14.98
CA VAL A 196 -10.73 -19.44 -13.80
C VAL A 196 -11.98 -20.30 -13.97
N ALA A 197 -12.66 -20.23 -15.12
CA ALA A 197 -13.90 -20.97 -15.38
C ALA A 197 -13.72 -22.50 -15.34
N GLN A 198 -12.56 -22.98 -15.82
CA GLN A 198 -12.22 -24.41 -15.83
C GLN A 198 -11.77 -24.95 -14.48
N ASN A 199 -11.54 -24.09 -13.48
CA ASN A 199 -11.03 -24.47 -12.17
C ASN A 199 -12.02 -24.12 -11.04
N PRO A 200 -13.02 -24.96 -10.74
CA PRO A 200 -14.12 -24.64 -9.80
C PRO A 200 -13.71 -24.38 -8.36
N HIS A 201 -12.49 -24.71 -7.97
CA HIS A 201 -11.95 -24.41 -6.65
C HIS A 201 -11.49 -22.94 -6.50
N ILE A 202 -11.40 -22.18 -7.59
CA ILE A 202 -11.01 -20.75 -7.56
C ILE A 202 -12.23 -19.89 -7.19
N ARG A 203 -12.27 -19.41 -5.98
CA ARG A 203 -13.38 -18.60 -5.43
C ARG A 203 -13.06 -17.10 -5.37
N ASP A 204 -11.79 -16.73 -5.39
CA ASP A 204 -11.30 -15.37 -5.15
C ASP A 204 -10.31 -14.95 -6.24
N VAL A 205 -10.66 -13.93 -7.00
CA VAL A 205 -9.83 -13.40 -8.11
C VAL A 205 -9.37 -11.98 -7.79
N LEU A 206 -8.05 -11.76 -7.78
CA LEU A 206 -7.44 -10.44 -7.63
C LEU A 206 -6.98 -9.92 -8.99
N ILE A 207 -7.62 -8.87 -9.48
CA ILE A 207 -7.20 -8.13 -10.68
C ILE A 207 -6.14 -7.10 -10.26
N THR A 208 -4.97 -7.13 -10.90
CA THR A 208 -3.84 -6.25 -10.60
C THR A 208 -2.87 -6.18 -11.80
N GLY A 209 -1.57 -6.04 -11.57
CA GLY A 209 -0.53 -6.01 -12.61
C GLY A 209 0.49 -4.94 -12.29
N GLY A 210 0.53 -3.87 -13.06
CA GLY A 210 0.92 -2.54 -12.63
C GLY A 210 -0.16 -2.02 -11.69
N ASP A 211 -1.09 -1.23 -12.21
CA ASP A 211 -2.29 -0.83 -11.48
C ASP A 211 -3.54 -1.13 -12.33
N ALA A 212 -4.41 -2.00 -11.83
CA ALA A 212 -5.58 -2.46 -12.57
C ALA A 212 -6.51 -1.33 -13.03
N LEU A 213 -6.57 -0.23 -12.27
CA LEU A 213 -7.41 0.93 -12.64
C LEU A 213 -6.82 1.77 -13.78
N MET A 214 -5.66 1.40 -14.33
CA MET A 214 -5.13 2.05 -15.53
C MET A 214 -5.73 1.48 -16.83
N LEU A 215 -6.52 0.43 -16.75
CA LEU A 215 -7.38 0.01 -17.87
C LEU A 215 -8.47 1.04 -18.13
N SER A 216 -9.03 1.04 -19.36
CA SER A 216 -10.26 1.76 -19.63
C SER A 216 -11.44 1.15 -18.87
N ASP A 217 -12.47 1.95 -18.61
CA ASP A 217 -13.65 1.47 -17.89
C ASP A 217 -14.35 0.33 -18.64
N GLU A 218 -14.34 0.37 -19.98
CA GLU A 218 -14.96 -0.65 -20.84
C GLU A 218 -14.28 -2.00 -20.70
N ILE A 219 -12.93 -2.04 -20.74
CA ILE A 219 -12.16 -3.29 -20.60
C ILE A 219 -12.30 -3.81 -19.17
N LEU A 220 -12.20 -2.94 -18.18
CA LEU A 220 -12.35 -3.34 -16.78
C LEU A 220 -13.76 -3.90 -16.53
N GLU A 221 -14.81 -3.25 -17.05
CA GLU A 221 -16.19 -3.71 -16.92
C GLU A 221 -16.39 -5.08 -17.61
N TRP A 222 -15.80 -5.28 -18.76
CA TRP A 222 -15.85 -6.57 -19.45
C TRP A 222 -15.21 -7.68 -18.59
N ILE A 223 -14.05 -7.46 -18.01
CA ILE A 223 -13.40 -8.42 -17.10
C ILE A 223 -14.30 -8.73 -15.89
N LEU A 224 -14.83 -7.70 -15.24
CA LEU A 224 -15.67 -7.85 -14.06
C LEU A 224 -16.95 -8.63 -14.37
N ARG A 225 -17.61 -8.31 -15.49
CA ARG A 225 -18.80 -9.00 -15.95
C ARG A 225 -18.51 -10.48 -16.26
N SER A 226 -17.43 -10.76 -16.97
CA SER A 226 -17.04 -12.13 -17.31
C SER A 226 -16.75 -12.97 -16.08
N LEU A 227 -16.03 -12.42 -15.10
CA LEU A 227 -15.76 -13.11 -13.84
C LEU A 227 -17.04 -13.33 -13.00
N ARG A 228 -18.00 -12.40 -13.02
CA ARG A 228 -19.27 -12.57 -12.30
C ARG A 228 -20.21 -13.59 -12.94
N GLN A 229 -20.04 -13.92 -14.19
CA GLN A 229 -20.77 -14.99 -14.86
C GLN A 229 -20.27 -16.40 -14.47
N ILE A 230 -19.10 -16.51 -13.84
CA ILE A 230 -18.56 -17.77 -13.36
C ILE A 230 -19.15 -18.08 -11.97
N PRO A 231 -19.97 -19.16 -11.81
CA PRO A 231 -20.77 -19.37 -10.61
C PRO A 231 -19.96 -19.55 -9.32
N HIS A 232 -18.75 -20.09 -9.41
CA HIS A 232 -17.89 -20.36 -8.25
C HIS A 232 -17.00 -19.16 -7.84
N VAL A 233 -16.98 -18.07 -8.63
CA VAL A 233 -16.24 -16.84 -8.25
C VAL A 233 -17.09 -16.02 -7.28
N GLU A 234 -16.76 -16.12 -6.01
CA GLU A 234 -17.47 -15.44 -4.93
C GLU A 234 -16.95 -14.01 -4.69
N ILE A 235 -15.63 -13.83 -4.76
CA ILE A 235 -14.95 -12.57 -4.41
C ILE A 235 -14.14 -12.09 -5.61
N ILE A 236 -14.32 -10.83 -5.99
CA ILE A 236 -13.42 -10.12 -6.89
C ILE A 236 -12.74 -9.02 -6.11
N ARG A 237 -11.42 -8.95 -6.23
CA ARG A 237 -10.61 -7.90 -5.62
C ARG A 237 -9.87 -7.11 -6.69
N ILE A 238 -9.73 -5.81 -6.49
CA ILE A 238 -8.90 -4.94 -7.32
C ILE A 238 -7.72 -4.45 -6.48
N GLY A 239 -6.51 -4.77 -6.93
CA GLY A 239 -5.28 -4.26 -6.34
C GLY A 239 -4.85 -2.98 -7.04
N THR A 240 -4.91 -1.86 -6.36
CA THR A 240 -4.64 -0.54 -6.93
C THR A 240 -3.99 0.41 -5.94
N ARG A 241 -3.10 1.23 -6.44
CA ARG A 241 -2.58 2.39 -5.70
C ARG A 241 -3.15 3.72 -6.24
N ALA A 242 -4.11 3.68 -7.17
CA ALA A 242 -4.70 4.87 -7.77
C ALA A 242 -5.27 5.86 -6.73
N PRO A 243 -5.96 5.44 -5.65
CA PRO A 243 -6.41 6.38 -4.61
C PRO A 243 -5.28 7.21 -4.00
N VAL A 244 -4.03 6.72 -4.07
CA VAL A 244 -2.83 7.34 -3.51
C VAL A 244 -2.02 8.09 -4.55
N THR A 245 -1.82 7.51 -5.75
CA THR A 245 -0.89 8.03 -6.76
C THR A 245 -1.57 8.79 -7.90
N LEU A 246 -2.86 8.59 -8.04
CA LEU A 246 -3.70 9.18 -9.10
C LEU A 246 -5.18 9.21 -8.68
N PRO A 247 -5.55 9.89 -7.58
CA PRO A 247 -6.93 9.88 -7.04
C PRO A 247 -7.97 10.41 -8.03
N GLN A 248 -7.57 11.19 -9.03
CA GLN A 248 -8.44 11.68 -10.11
C GLN A 248 -9.01 10.54 -10.97
N ARG A 249 -8.38 9.35 -10.95
CA ARG A 249 -8.87 8.14 -11.63
C ARG A 249 -10.16 7.59 -10.99
N ILE A 250 -10.39 7.92 -9.72
CA ILE A 250 -11.61 7.50 -9.03
C ILE A 250 -12.72 8.51 -9.38
N THR A 251 -13.32 8.28 -10.55
CA THR A 251 -14.43 9.08 -11.08
C THR A 251 -15.77 8.50 -10.62
N LYS A 252 -16.83 9.32 -10.74
CA LYS A 252 -18.18 8.86 -10.47
C LYS A 252 -18.58 7.69 -11.39
N ASP A 253 -18.24 7.77 -12.69
CA ASP A 253 -18.56 6.74 -13.67
C ASP A 253 -17.88 5.41 -13.33
N LEU A 254 -16.59 5.44 -12.97
CA LEU A 254 -15.87 4.24 -12.51
C LEU A 254 -16.57 3.62 -11.30
N VAL A 255 -16.90 4.42 -10.29
CA VAL A 255 -17.52 3.94 -9.05
C VAL A 255 -18.92 3.38 -9.32
N ASP A 256 -19.72 4.04 -10.16
CA ASP A 256 -21.06 3.59 -10.57
C ASP A 256 -20.98 2.28 -11.40
N MET A 257 -19.92 2.08 -12.15
CA MET A 257 -19.65 0.84 -12.86
C MET A 257 -19.28 -0.27 -11.87
N LEU A 258 -18.31 -0.03 -10.98
CA LEU A 258 -17.80 -1.05 -10.05
C LEU A 258 -18.91 -1.62 -9.14
N LYS A 259 -19.80 -0.78 -8.63
CA LYS A 259 -20.87 -1.24 -7.71
C LYS A 259 -21.88 -2.20 -8.35
N LYS A 260 -21.94 -2.33 -9.69
CA LYS A 260 -22.78 -3.33 -10.37
C LYS A 260 -22.30 -4.76 -10.16
N TYR A 261 -21.04 -4.94 -9.73
CA TYR A 261 -20.34 -6.23 -9.68
C TYR A 261 -20.00 -6.69 -8.27
N HIS A 262 -20.76 -6.24 -7.26
CA HIS A 262 -20.58 -6.70 -5.88
C HIS A 262 -20.70 -8.24 -5.73
N PRO A 263 -19.98 -8.83 -4.74
CA PRO A 263 -19.05 -8.20 -3.80
C PRO A 263 -17.67 -7.91 -4.44
N ILE A 264 -17.26 -6.63 -4.47
CA ILE A 264 -15.93 -6.18 -4.88
C ILE A 264 -15.20 -5.62 -3.65
N TYR A 265 -13.89 -5.88 -3.56
CA TYR A 265 -13.00 -5.34 -2.53
C TYR A 265 -11.83 -4.60 -3.17
N ILE A 266 -11.46 -3.46 -2.63
CA ILE A 266 -10.27 -2.72 -3.05
C ILE A 266 -9.13 -2.97 -2.05
N ASN A 267 -8.01 -3.46 -2.56
CA ASN A 267 -6.74 -3.49 -1.83
C ASN A 267 -5.90 -2.28 -2.28
N THR A 268 -5.86 -1.26 -1.45
CA THR A 268 -5.06 -0.05 -1.71
C THR A 268 -3.71 -0.08 -0.98
N HIS A 269 -2.87 0.97 -1.18
CA HIS A 269 -1.50 0.94 -0.72
C HIS A 269 -1.01 2.35 -0.33
N PHE A 270 -1.28 2.74 0.90
CA PHE A 270 -0.69 3.89 1.59
C PHE A 270 0.50 3.42 2.42
N ASN A 271 1.60 4.13 2.38
CA ASN A 271 2.80 3.85 3.16
C ASN A 271 3.13 4.95 4.19
N HIS A 272 2.64 6.18 4.00
CA HIS A 272 2.97 7.30 4.87
C HIS A 272 1.75 8.22 5.08
N PRO A 273 1.57 8.85 6.27
CA PRO A 273 0.47 9.79 6.53
C PRO A 273 0.37 10.93 5.50
N ARG A 274 1.50 11.40 4.98
CA ARG A 274 1.55 12.47 3.95
C ARG A 274 0.83 12.10 2.64
N GLU A 275 0.56 10.84 2.38
CA GLU A 275 -0.22 10.38 1.23
C GLU A 275 -1.74 10.57 1.44
N ILE A 276 -2.17 10.88 2.67
CA ILE A 276 -3.58 11.16 2.98
C ILE A 276 -3.84 12.64 2.74
N THR A 277 -4.30 12.94 1.53
CA THR A 277 -4.68 14.29 1.05
C THR A 277 -6.20 14.42 0.98
N LYS A 278 -6.71 15.60 0.65
CA LYS A 278 -8.14 15.81 0.36
C LYS A 278 -8.61 14.96 -0.84
N GLU A 279 -7.77 14.85 -1.88
CA GLU A 279 -8.08 14.07 -3.08
C GLU A 279 -8.08 12.57 -2.79
N SER A 280 -7.07 12.05 -2.07
CA SER A 280 -7.02 10.63 -1.71
C SER A 280 -8.15 10.24 -0.75
N LYS A 281 -8.50 11.12 0.20
CA LYS A 281 -9.67 10.98 1.08
C LYS A 281 -10.95 10.89 0.25
N ARG A 282 -11.20 11.88 -0.64
CA ARG A 282 -12.37 11.88 -1.52
C ARG A 282 -12.46 10.57 -2.33
N ALA A 283 -11.36 10.13 -2.91
CA ALA A 283 -11.31 8.91 -3.71
C ALA A 283 -11.71 7.67 -2.88
N CYS A 284 -11.17 7.53 -1.67
CA CYS A 284 -11.52 6.43 -0.77
C CYS A 284 -12.97 6.51 -0.29
N GLU A 285 -13.46 7.69 0.04
CA GLU A 285 -14.84 7.91 0.48
C GLU A 285 -15.84 7.56 -0.63
N MET A 286 -15.60 7.98 -1.89
CA MET A 286 -16.45 7.62 -3.02
C MET A 286 -16.60 6.09 -3.19
N LEU A 287 -15.50 5.36 -3.06
CA LEU A 287 -15.52 3.89 -3.13
C LEU A 287 -16.28 3.29 -1.93
N ALA A 288 -16.01 3.77 -0.72
CA ALA A 288 -16.67 3.28 0.49
C ALA A 288 -18.18 3.60 0.53
N ASP A 289 -18.60 4.79 0.05
CA ASP A 289 -20.02 5.18 -0.08
C ASP A 289 -20.79 4.28 -1.05
N SER A 290 -20.09 3.67 -1.99
CA SER A 290 -20.66 2.70 -2.94
C SER A 290 -20.72 1.27 -2.41
N GLY A 291 -20.43 1.07 -1.10
CA GLY A 291 -20.43 -0.24 -0.47
C GLY A 291 -19.19 -1.09 -0.79
N ILE A 292 -18.13 -0.50 -1.30
CA ILE A 292 -16.88 -1.20 -1.63
C ILE A 292 -15.91 -1.12 -0.44
N PRO A 293 -15.62 -2.23 0.26
CA PRO A 293 -14.66 -2.24 1.35
C PRO A 293 -13.22 -1.98 0.86
N LEU A 294 -12.48 -1.15 1.62
CA LEU A 294 -11.08 -0.83 1.32
C LEU A 294 -10.15 -1.39 2.41
N GLY A 295 -9.09 -2.07 1.97
CA GLY A 295 -8.03 -2.57 2.84
C GLY A 295 -6.67 -2.03 2.43
N ASN A 296 -5.91 -1.46 3.37
CA ASN A 296 -4.55 -1.00 3.11
C ASN A 296 -3.53 -2.14 3.22
N GLN A 297 -2.68 -2.26 2.22
CA GLN A 297 -1.57 -3.21 2.19
C GLN A 297 -0.24 -2.44 2.16
N MET A 298 0.18 -1.93 3.31
CA MET A 298 1.44 -1.21 3.47
C MET A 298 2.64 -2.13 3.28
N VAL A 299 3.75 -1.61 2.75
CA VAL A 299 5.08 -2.23 2.84
C VAL A 299 5.91 -1.46 3.85
N LEU A 300 6.58 -2.16 4.76
CA LEU A 300 7.50 -1.55 5.71
C LEU A 300 8.81 -1.20 4.98
N LEU A 301 9.19 0.07 5.00
CA LEU A 301 10.29 0.60 4.19
C LEU A 301 11.22 1.47 5.02
N ASN A 302 12.51 1.14 5.02
CA ASN A 302 13.53 1.93 5.67
C ASN A 302 13.54 3.38 5.14
N GLY A 303 13.54 4.35 6.04
CA GLY A 303 13.53 5.79 5.74
C GLY A 303 12.20 6.32 5.17
N VAL A 304 11.13 5.51 5.19
CA VAL A 304 9.78 5.93 4.81
C VAL A 304 8.82 5.79 5.98
N ASN A 305 8.72 4.60 6.55
CA ASN A 305 7.74 4.28 7.58
C ASN A 305 8.23 3.24 8.61
N ASN A 306 9.52 3.01 8.73
CA ASN A 306 10.10 2.13 9.75
C ASN A 306 10.18 2.82 11.13
N ASP A 307 9.15 3.58 11.45
CA ASP A 307 8.95 4.26 12.73
C ASP A 307 7.57 3.90 13.30
N LYS A 308 7.53 3.50 14.58
CA LYS A 308 6.29 3.05 15.26
C LYS A 308 5.21 4.13 15.33
N PHE A 309 5.61 5.41 15.43
CA PHE A 309 4.67 6.53 15.54
C PHE A 309 4.11 6.93 14.17
N VAL A 310 4.94 6.86 13.13
CA VAL A 310 4.51 7.05 11.74
C VAL A 310 3.48 5.99 11.36
N VAL A 311 3.73 4.72 11.67
CA VAL A 311 2.79 3.62 11.40
C VAL A 311 1.50 3.79 12.20
N ARG A 312 1.59 4.17 13.49
CA ARG A 312 0.40 4.43 14.31
C ARG A 312 -0.45 5.57 13.73
N LYS A 313 0.19 6.71 13.41
CA LYS A 313 -0.51 7.86 12.80
C LYS A 313 -1.16 7.44 11.49
N LEU A 314 -0.44 6.77 10.58
CA LEU A 314 -1.01 6.30 9.32
C LEU A 314 -2.25 5.44 9.54
N ASN A 315 -2.17 4.43 10.40
CA ASN A 315 -3.27 3.51 10.61
C ASN A 315 -4.50 4.19 11.24
N GLN A 316 -4.30 5.14 12.14
CA GLN A 316 -5.39 5.94 12.70
C GLN A 316 -6.04 6.85 11.65
N GLU A 317 -5.25 7.52 10.82
CA GLU A 317 -5.74 8.39 9.77
C GLU A 317 -6.45 7.62 8.64
N LEU A 318 -5.98 6.40 8.31
CA LEU A 318 -6.65 5.52 7.35
C LEU A 318 -8.08 5.17 7.78
N LEU A 319 -8.31 4.91 9.07
CA LEU A 319 -9.67 4.63 9.57
C LEU A 319 -10.59 5.83 9.41
N LYS A 320 -10.08 7.07 9.54
CA LYS A 320 -10.88 8.29 9.33
C LYS A 320 -11.38 8.43 7.89
N ILE A 321 -10.63 7.89 6.92
CA ILE A 321 -10.99 7.87 5.50
C ILE A 321 -11.58 6.51 5.07
N ARG A 322 -12.03 5.69 6.03
CA ARG A 322 -12.70 4.39 5.85
C ARG A 322 -11.86 3.33 5.11
N VAL A 323 -10.55 3.39 5.26
CA VAL A 323 -9.62 2.37 4.79
C VAL A 323 -9.12 1.57 5.99
N LYS A 324 -9.39 0.26 6.00
CA LYS A 324 -8.92 -0.61 7.08
C LYS A 324 -7.44 -0.94 6.90
N PRO A 325 -6.57 -0.70 7.89
CA PRO A 325 -5.24 -1.30 7.91
C PRO A 325 -5.35 -2.82 7.86
N TYR A 326 -4.91 -3.43 6.75
CA TYR A 326 -5.11 -4.86 6.50
C TYR A 326 -3.81 -5.63 6.70
N TYR A 327 -2.77 -5.29 5.94
CA TYR A 327 -1.45 -5.90 6.06
C TYR A 327 -0.34 -4.86 6.17
N ILE A 328 0.70 -5.22 6.93
CA ILE A 328 2.04 -4.68 6.78
C ILE A 328 2.89 -5.79 6.16
N PHE A 329 3.43 -5.58 4.98
CA PHE A 329 4.35 -6.51 4.36
C PHE A 329 5.80 -6.19 4.73
N HIS A 330 6.52 -7.20 5.17
CA HIS A 330 7.98 -7.13 5.20
C HIS A 330 8.51 -6.95 3.77
N PRO A 331 9.51 -6.06 3.52
CA PRO A 331 10.02 -5.82 2.18
C PRO A 331 10.62 -7.09 1.57
N LYS A 332 10.27 -7.35 0.32
CA LYS A 332 10.83 -8.46 -0.42
C LYS A 332 12.25 -8.13 -0.89
N ARG A 333 13.09 -9.15 -0.99
CA ARG A 333 14.49 -9.02 -1.41
C ARG A 333 14.61 -8.85 -2.94
N VAL A 334 13.98 -7.81 -3.50
CA VAL A 334 14.00 -7.49 -4.92
C VAL A 334 15.29 -6.73 -5.27
N LYS A 335 15.93 -7.07 -6.41
CA LYS A 335 17.12 -6.37 -6.93
C LYS A 335 16.84 -4.86 -7.10
N GLY A 336 17.77 -4.03 -6.62
CA GLY A 336 17.66 -2.58 -6.67
C GLY A 336 16.72 -1.95 -5.61
N THR A 337 16.33 -2.71 -4.57
CA THR A 337 15.48 -2.19 -3.47
C THR A 337 16.12 -2.33 -2.09
N SER A 338 17.40 -2.69 -2.03
CA SER A 338 18.06 -3.04 -0.76
C SER A 338 18.09 -1.91 0.27
N HIS A 339 18.10 -0.68 -0.16
CA HIS A 339 18.07 0.51 0.69
C HIS A 339 16.74 0.74 1.43
N PHE A 340 15.68 0.03 1.01
CA PHE A 340 14.39 0.00 1.69
C PHE A 340 14.23 -1.15 2.69
N TRP A 341 15.19 -2.07 2.76
CA TRP A 341 15.03 -3.22 3.62
C TRP A 341 15.15 -2.86 5.09
N VAL A 342 14.32 -3.49 5.89
CA VAL A 342 14.27 -3.40 7.34
C VAL A 342 14.56 -4.78 7.92
N THR A 343 14.84 -4.87 9.22
CA THR A 343 14.94 -6.15 9.91
C THR A 343 13.55 -6.67 10.32
N ILE A 344 13.46 -7.95 10.61
CA ILE A 344 12.21 -8.56 11.11
C ILE A 344 11.90 -8.02 12.51
N GLU A 345 12.94 -7.82 13.31
CA GLU A 345 12.88 -7.27 14.66
C GLU A 345 12.23 -5.88 14.66
N GLU A 346 12.67 -4.95 13.78
CA GLU A 346 12.05 -3.63 13.63
C GLU A 346 10.54 -3.75 13.34
N GLY A 347 10.15 -4.67 12.44
CA GLY A 347 8.74 -4.89 12.12
C GLY A 347 7.94 -5.45 13.31
N MET A 348 8.54 -6.34 14.09
CA MET A 348 7.92 -6.91 15.30
C MET A 348 7.73 -5.85 16.38
N GLU A 349 8.73 -5.01 16.64
CA GLU A 349 8.66 -3.89 17.59
C GLU A 349 7.55 -2.90 17.21
N ILE A 350 7.43 -2.58 15.91
CA ILE A 350 6.36 -1.71 15.41
C ILE A 350 4.99 -2.32 15.71
N ILE A 351 4.76 -3.60 15.39
CA ILE A 351 3.48 -4.27 15.66
C ILE A 351 3.17 -4.33 17.15
N GLU A 352 4.17 -4.64 17.99
CA GLU A 352 4.02 -4.66 19.44
C GLU A 352 3.65 -3.29 19.98
N SER A 353 4.25 -2.23 19.44
CA SER A 353 3.95 -0.84 19.82
C SER A 353 2.51 -0.39 19.53
N LEU A 354 1.80 -1.06 18.64
CA LEU A 354 0.42 -0.76 18.30
C LEU A 354 -0.58 -1.45 19.24
N ARG A 355 -0.27 -2.67 19.70
CA ARG A 355 -1.16 -3.47 20.53
C ARG A 355 -1.42 -2.79 21.87
N GLY A 356 -2.70 -2.68 22.26
CA GLY A 356 -3.13 -2.01 23.48
C GLY A 356 -3.02 -0.47 23.49
N ARG A 357 -2.32 0.14 22.53
CA ARG A 357 -2.06 1.58 22.47
C ARG A 357 -2.84 2.31 21.38
N THR A 358 -3.61 1.58 20.58
CA THR A 358 -4.56 2.12 19.58
C THR A 358 -5.71 1.14 19.41
N SER A 359 -6.76 1.54 18.65
CA SER A 359 -7.89 0.65 18.34
C SER A 359 -7.40 -0.65 17.69
N GLY A 360 -7.99 -1.78 18.05
CA GLY A 360 -7.73 -3.06 17.37
C GLY A 360 -7.98 -3.02 15.85
N MET A 361 -8.88 -2.14 15.39
CA MET A 361 -9.10 -1.90 13.95
C MET A 361 -7.90 -1.24 13.27
N ALA A 362 -7.06 -0.51 14.01
CA ALA A 362 -5.86 0.15 13.53
C ALA A 362 -4.60 -0.76 13.58
N VAL A 363 -4.75 -2.02 13.97
CA VAL A 363 -3.65 -2.97 14.07
C VAL A 363 -3.72 -3.98 12.92
N PRO A 364 -2.89 -3.83 11.87
CA PRO A 364 -2.84 -4.77 10.76
C PRO A 364 -2.11 -6.06 11.12
N THR A 365 -2.20 -7.06 10.25
CA THR A 365 -1.37 -8.25 10.34
C THR A 365 0.00 -8.00 9.69
N TYR A 366 1.09 -8.28 10.38
CA TYR A 366 2.43 -8.24 9.83
C TYR A 366 2.73 -9.54 9.08
N ILE A 367 3.18 -9.41 7.82
CA ILE A 367 3.31 -10.53 6.89
C ILE A 367 4.74 -10.63 6.36
N ILE A 368 5.33 -11.79 6.52
CA ILE A 368 6.51 -12.22 5.76
C ILE A 368 6.02 -13.06 4.58
N ASN A 369 6.47 -12.72 3.39
CA ASN A 369 6.24 -13.56 2.22
C ASN A 369 7.33 -14.63 2.16
N ALA A 370 6.96 -15.89 2.29
CA ALA A 370 7.90 -16.98 2.16
C ALA A 370 8.52 -16.99 0.74
N PRO A 371 9.84 -17.17 0.62
CA PRO A 371 10.53 -17.18 -0.67
C PRO A 371 9.95 -18.21 -1.64
N LYS A 372 10.17 -18.02 -2.93
CA LYS A 372 9.72 -18.93 -4.00
C LYS A 372 8.21 -19.19 -4.00
N GLY A 373 7.42 -18.12 -3.73
CA GLY A 373 5.98 -18.19 -3.87
C GLY A 373 5.23 -19.04 -2.83
N LYS A 374 5.89 -19.47 -1.73
CA LYS A 374 5.31 -20.35 -0.71
C LYS A 374 4.23 -19.71 0.19
N GLY A 375 3.78 -18.50 -0.16
CA GLY A 375 2.65 -17.85 0.50
C GLY A 375 3.04 -16.81 1.55
N LYS A 376 2.02 -16.33 2.27
CA LYS A 376 2.12 -15.32 3.31
C LYS A 376 2.17 -15.99 4.68
N THR A 377 3.16 -15.62 5.49
CA THR A 377 3.29 -16.07 6.87
C THR A 377 3.05 -14.90 7.80
N PRO A 378 1.95 -14.88 8.57
CA PRO A 378 1.73 -13.88 9.59
C PRO A 378 2.69 -14.10 10.75
N ILE A 379 3.27 -13.00 11.25
CA ILE A 379 4.07 -13.02 12.47
C ILE A 379 3.55 -11.98 13.45
N MET A 380 3.66 -12.28 14.74
CA MET A 380 3.22 -11.43 15.85
C MET A 380 4.21 -11.55 16.99
N PRO A 381 4.25 -10.56 17.90
CA PRO A 381 4.94 -10.70 19.18
C PRO A 381 4.49 -11.98 19.92
N ASN A 382 5.39 -12.58 20.65
CA ASN A 382 5.08 -13.80 21.40
C ASN A 382 4.24 -13.45 22.64
N TYR A 383 2.94 -13.64 22.56
CA TYR A 383 2.00 -13.49 23.66
C TYR A 383 1.73 -14.83 24.39
N LEU A 384 1.94 -15.94 23.70
CA LEU A 384 1.82 -17.29 24.26
C LEU A 384 3.18 -17.71 24.82
N LEU A 385 3.30 -17.83 26.14
CA LEU A 385 4.56 -18.18 26.83
C LEU A 385 4.67 -19.68 27.10
N TYR A 386 3.54 -20.32 27.46
CA TYR A 386 3.50 -21.73 27.75
C TYR A 386 2.14 -22.31 27.36
N PHE A 387 2.15 -23.47 26.75
CA PHE A 387 0.96 -24.23 26.38
C PHE A 387 0.99 -25.60 27.08
N GLY A 388 0.18 -25.75 28.13
CA GLY A 388 0.01 -26.98 28.88
C GLY A 388 -1.38 -27.58 28.73
N LYS A 389 -1.53 -28.82 29.26
CA LYS A 389 -2.80 -29.55 29.19
C LYS A 389 -3.88 -28.89 30.07
N ASP A 390 -3.50 -28.46 31.27
CA ASP A 390 -4.44 -27.93 32.25
C ASP A 390 -4.45 -26.41 32.32
N LYS A 391 -3.37 -25.77 31.86
CA LYS A 391 -3.24 -24.31 31.84
C LYS A 391 -2.39 -23.80 30.69
N VAL A 392 -2.68 -22.57 30.28
CA VAL A 392 -1.90 -21.82 29.28
C VAL A 392 -1.46 -20.51 29.92
N VAL A 393 -0.20 -20.12 29.68
CA VAL A 393 0.40 -18.88 30.21
C VAL A 393 0.58 -17.89 29.08
N PHE A 394 0.12 -16.67 29.31
CA PHE A 394 0.19 -15.57 28.35
C PHE A 394 0.91 -14.37 28.93
N ARG A 395 1.38 -13.50 28.05
CA ARG A 395 1.79 -12.13 28.33
C ARG A 395 0.81 -11.17 27.67
N ASN A 396 0.29 -10.20 28.41
CA ASN A 396 -0.57 -9.15 27.84
C ASN A 396 0.27 -8.04 27.15
N TRP A 397 -0.41 -7.02 26.61
CA TRP A 397 0.23 -5.88 25.93
C TRP A 397 1.05 -4.98 26.86
N GLU A 398 0.85 -5.04 28.16
CA GLU A 398 1.63 -4.33 29.20
C GLU A 398 2.86 -5.14 29.65
N GLY A 399 3.01 -6.36 29.17
CA GLY A 399 4.07 -7.29 29.59
C GLY A 399 3.72 -8.12 30.82
N GLU A 400 2.51 -7.98 31.37
CA GLU A 400 2.08 -8.76 32.53
C GLU A 400 1.77 -10.19 32.15
N VAL A 401 2.24 -11.13 32.95
CA VAL A 401 2.04 -12.56 32.74
C VAL A 401 0.80 -13.02 33.53
N PHE A 402 -0.06 -13.80 32.87
CA PHE A 402 -1.26 -14.36 33.48
C PHE A 402 -1.52 -15.79 32.97
N GLU A 403 -2.27 -16.56 33.75
CA GLU A 403 -2.64 -17.93 33.42
C GLU A 403 -4.15 -18.04 33.11
N VAL A 404 -4.47 -18.94 32.20
CA VAL A 404 -5.85 -19.31 31.85
C VAL A 404 -5.97 -20.83 31.95
N GLU A 405 -7.03 -21.32 32.57
CA GLU A 405 -7.35 -22.76 32.58
C GLU A 405 -7.61 -23.26 31.17
N ASN A 406 -7.07 -24.42 30.83
CA ASN A 406 -7.19 -25.06 29.52
C ASN A 406 -7.96 -26.38 29.62
N THR A 407 -9.10 -26.35 30.30
CA THR A 407 -9.96 -27.51 30.48
C THR A 407 -11.27 -27.33 29.71
N SER A 408 -11.68 -28.40 29.01
CA SER A 408 -13.06 -28.53 28.50
C SER A 408 -13.90 -29.25 29.57
N LEU A 409 -15.05 -28.69 29.91
CA LEU A 409 -16.05 -29.35 30.72
C LEU A 409 -16.57 -30.64 30.05
#